data_decb131e744bcd5a7f82a9e508fc5719
#
_entry.id   decb131e744bcd5a7f82a9e508fc5719
#
_cell.length_a   1.000
_cell.length_b   1.000
_cell.length_c   1.000
_cell.angle_alpha   90.00
_cell.angle_beta   90.00
_cell.angle_gamma   90.00
#
_symmetry.space_group_name_H-M   'P 1'
#
loop_
_entity.id
_entity.type
_entity.pdbx_description
1 polymer ?
#
loop_
_entity_poly.entity_id
_entity_poly.type
_entity_poly.pdbx_seq_one_letter_code
_entity_poly.pdbx_strand_id
1 'polypeptide(L)'
;MFLSSFSETVAFFLGALSNMPAVRTFSLFAGLAIFIDFLLQISCFVSLLGLDARRQEGNRLDIICCVKLPEGQEVKTDSFLFRFFKKVYAPFILKEWVRPIIVAVFVGMLSFSIAVVNKVEIGLDQKLSMPDDSYVLDYFTNLTEYLHTGAPVYFVVEDGLNYSSTEGQNSVCGGVGCNNDSLVQQVYSASLISNYTTVAFTPSSWLDDYFDWVKPRSTCCRYYNSTGTFCNASVVNSSCVHCRPMTPSGKQRPVGDDFMRFLPMFLSDNPNIKCGKGGHAAYATAVDLYSNNTGVGATYFMTYHTIMKESPDYINALKMARELADNITQSVNHKVFAYSVFYVFYEQYLTIAYDTALNLCVSLASIFVVTTVLLGFELWSAALVSVTIAMILVNMFGVMWLWNISLNAVSLSCGISVEFCSHIVRAFSISVKKNRVERAEEALAHMGSSVFSGITLTKFGGIIILALSKSQIFQVFYFRMYLAIVLLGASHGLIFLPVLLSYIGPSVNKAKVFAANQRYVGTERERLLNY
;
A
#
# COMPACT_ATOMS: atom_id res chain seq x y z
N MET A 1 17.37 12.41 -20.84
CA MET A 1 16.37 13.25 -20.13
C MET A 1 14.95 12.93 -20.59
N PHE A 2 14.53 13.25 -21.83
CA PHE A 2 13.13 13.02 -22.27
C PHE A 2 12.65 11.56 -22.09
N LEU A 3 13.50 10.57 -22.43
CA LEU A 3 13.15 9.15 -22.33
C LEU A 3 12.82 8.72 -20.89
N SER A 4 13.67 9.07 -19.93
CA SER A 4 13.48 8.71 -18.51
C SER A 4 12.32 9.48 -17.90
N SER A 5 12.33 10.80 -17.96
CA SER A 5 11.33 11.64 -17.31
C SER A 5 9.91 11.41 -17.85
N PHE A 6 9.78 11.22 -19.17
CA PHE A 6 8.47 10.94 -19.77
C PHE A 6 7.93 9.56 -19.36
N SER A 7 8.78 8.52 -19.41
CA SER A 7 8.37 7.16 -19.01
C SER A 7 7.97 7.09 -17.53
N GLU A 8 8.71 7.76 -16.65
CA GLU A 8 8.40 7.83 -15.23
C GLU A 8 7.12 8.62 -14.95
N THR A 9 6.96 9.79 -15.58
CA THR A 9 5.74 10.60 -15.47
C THR A 9 4.50 9.79 -15.84
N VAL A 10 4.53 9.10 -16.99
CA VAL A 10 3.41 8.26 -17.44
C VAL A 10 3.16 7.11 -16.48
N ALA A 11 4.21 6.42 -16.00
CA ALA A 11 4.08 5.31 -15.06
C ALA A 11 3.44 5.76 -13.73
N PHE A 12 3.84 6.91 -13.19
CA PHE A 12 3.23 7.45 -11.97
C PHE A 12 1.78 7.90 -12.18
N PHE A 13 1.44 8.57 -13.28
CA PHE A 13 0.05 8.93 -13.53
C PHE A 13 -0.85 7.72 -13.74
N LEU A 14 -0.35 6.63 -14.31
CA LEU A 14 -1.09 5.36 -14.37
C LEU A 14 -1.21 4.70 -12.99
N GLY A 15 -0.18 4.80 -12.13
CA GLY A 15 -0.27 4.37 -10.74
C GLY A 15 -1.34 5.12 -9.93
N ALA A 16 -1.71 6.33 -10.35
CA ALA A 16 -2.81 7.09 -9.74
C ALA A 16 -4.21 6.49 -10.01
N LEU A 17 -4.33 5.51 -10.90
CA LEU A 17 -5.56 4.75 -11.11
C LEU A 17 -5.81 3.70 -10.02
N SER A 18 -4.88 3.53 -9.09
CA SER A 18 -5.01 2.63 -7.94
C SER A 18 -6.19 3.02 -7.05
N ASN A 19 -6.91 2.01 -6.56
CA ASN A 19 -7.98 2.19 -5.57
C ASN A 19 -7.46 2.52 -4.17
N MET A 20 -6.16 2.32 -3.91
CA MET A 20 -5.52 2.64 -2.62
C MET A 20 -5.28 4.14 -2.49
N PRO A 21 -5.91 4.86 -1.51
CA PRO A 21 -5.79 6.30 -1.38
C PRO A 21 -4.35 6.79 -1.23
N ALA A 22 -3.52 6.07 -0.45
CA ALA A 22 -2.12 6.42 -0.23
C ALA A 22 -1.29 6.31 -1.52
N VAL A 23 -1.44 5.21 -2.28
CA VAL A 23 -0.75 4.98 -3.56
C VAL A 23 -1.20 6.01 -4.59
N ARG A 24 -2.50 6.27 -4.70
CA ARG A 24 -3.07 7.26 -5.61
C ARG A 24 -2.51 8.67 -5.35
N THR A 25 -2.55 9.10 -4.09
CA THR A 25 -2.05 10.42 -3.70
C THR A 25 -0.56 10.55 -3.96
N PHE A 26 0.23 9.57 -3.54
CA PHE A 26 1.67 9.54 -3.80
C PHE A 26 1.97 9.60 -5.30
N SER A 27 1.29 8.80 -6.10
CA SER A 27 1.50 8.73 -7.56
C SER A 27 1.18 10.05 -8.26
N LEU A 28 0.12 10.75 -7.85
CA LEU A 28 -0.21 12.07 -8.39
C LEU A 28 0.87 13.11 -8.07
N PHE A 29 1.33 13.16 -6.80
CA PHE A 29 2.39 14.09 -6.40
C PHE A 29 3.72 13.76 -7.09
N ALA A 30 4.11 12.50 -7.13
CA ALA A 30 5.33 12.06 -7.79
C ALA A 30 5.30 12.33 -9.30
N GLY A 31 4.20 11.99 -9.98
CA GLY A 31 4.03 12.25 -11.40
C GLY A 31 4.12 13.74 -11.75
N LEU A 32 3.46 14.59 -10.96
CA LEU A 32 3.53 16.04 -11.14
C LEU A 32 4.93 16.59 -10.85
N ALA A 33 5.59 16.13 -9.80
CA ALA A 33 6.95 16.55 -9.45
C ALA A 33 7.96 16.21 -10.56
N ILE A 34 7.92 14.98 -11.10
CA ILE A 34 8.80 14.55 -12.20
C ILE A 34 8.50 15.32 -13.48
N PHE A 35 7.22 15.62 -13.76
CA PHE A 35 6.86 16.44 -14.90
C PHE A 35 7.39 17.88 -14.78
N ILE A 36 7.27 18.51 -13.62
CA ILE A 36 7.83 19.85 -13.37
C ILE A 36 9.36 19.80 -13.43
N ASP A 37 10.00 18.79 -12.84
CA ASP A 37 11.45 18.60 -12.92
C ASP A 37 11.91 18.50 -14.38
N PHE A 38 11.20 17.75 -15.21
CA PHE A 38 11.47 17.67 -16.64
C PHE A 38 11.39 19.06 -17.32
N LEU A 39 10.35 19.85 -17.02
CA LEU A 39 10.23 21.21 -17.58
C LEU A 39 11.38 22.14 -17.13
N LEU A 40 11.81 22.02 -15.89
CA LEU A 40 12.96 22.76 -15.36
C LEU A 40 14.26 22.30 -15.99
N GLN A 41 14.44 20.99 -16.23
CA GLN A 41 15.61 20.46 -16.92
C GLN A 41 15.74 20.98 -18.33
N ILE A 42 14.70 20.98 -19.15
CA ILE A 42 14.77 21.44 -20.54
C ILE A 42 14.84 22.96 -20.69
N SER A 43 14.34 23.71 -19.74
CA SER A 43 14.36 25.19 -19.76
C SER A 43 15.55 25.76 -18.99
N CYS A 44 15.59 25.58 -17.68
CA CYS A 44 16.57 26.18 -16.81
C CYS A 44 17.95 25.49 -16.92
N PHE A 45 17.97 24.16 -16.75
CA PHE A 45 19.25 23.41 -16.72
C PHE A 45 19.99 23.44 -18.06
N VAL A 46 19.28 23.29 -19.19
CA VAL A 46 19.87 23.39 -20.54
C VAL A 46 20.41 24.80 -20.78
N SER A 47 19.72 25.84 -20.30
CA SER A 47 20.20 27.23 -20.40
C SER A 47 21.48 27.45 -19.57
N LEU A 48 21.55 26.89 -18.35
CA LEU A 48 22.75 26.91 -17.52
C LEU A 48 23.91 26.17 -18.17
N LEU A 49 23.67 25.00 -18.79
CA LEU A 49 24.70 24.29 -19.58
C LEU A 49 25.17 25.13 -20.76
N GLY A 50 24.29 25.88 -21.42
CA GLY A 50 24.67 26.79 -22.50
C GLY A 50 25.57 27.94 -22.00
N LEU A 51 25.31 28.46 -20.79
CA LEU A 51 26.20 29.46 -20.17
C LEU A 51 27.55 28.85 -19.79
N ASP A 52 27.54 27.62 -19.26
CA ASP A 52 28.77 26.91 -18.93
C ASP A 52 29.62 26.58 -20.19
N ALA A 53 28.99 26.16 -21.28
CA ALA A 53 29.68 25.97 -22.56
C ALA A 53 30.38 27.24 -23.04
N ARG A 54 29.71 28.42 -22.95
CA ARG A 54 30.35 29.73 -23.25
C ARG A 54 31.53 30.04 -22.32
N ARG A 55 31.44 29.66 -21.03
CA ARG A 55 32.54 29.77 -20.08
C ARG A 55 33.75 28.92 -20.52
N GLN A 56 33.47 27.66 -20.90
CA GLN A 56 34.50 26.72 -21.39
C GLN A 56 35.14 27.19 -22.68
N GLU A 57 34.38 27.68 -23.66
CA GLU A 57 34.89 28.30 -24.88
C GLU A 57 35.79 29.50 -24.57
N GLY A 58 35.49 30.28 -23.51
CA GLY A 58 36.30 31.39 -23.04
C GLY A 58 37.55 30.98 -22.23
N ASN A 59 37.88 29.69 -22.11
CA ASN A 59 38.97 29.13 -21.30
C ASN A 59 38.98 29.64 -19.86
N ARG A 60 37.81 29.75 -19.22
CA ARG A 60 37.65 30.24 -17.83
C ARG A 60 37.51 29.06 -16.84
N LEU A 61 38.12 29.23 -15.67
CA LEU A 61 38.01 28.25 -14.59
C LEU A 61 36.55 28.01 -14.16
N ASP A 62 36.27 26.82 -13.61
CA ASP A 62 34.96 26.37 -13.24
C ASP A 62 34.38 27.14 -12.02
N ILE A 63 35.14 27.15 -10.92
CA ILE A 63 34.68 27.79 -9.64
C ILE A 63 34.90 29.30 -9.67
N ILE A 64 36.02 29.75 -10.28
CA ILE A 64 36.38 31.17 -10.36
C ILE A 64 36.28 31.61 -11.81
N CYS A 65 35.06 31.86 -12.30
CA CYS A 65 34.77 32.19 -13.69
C CYS A 65 35.50 33.47 -14.24
N CYS A 66 36.09 34.28 -13.37
CA CYS A 66 36.83 35.49 -13.73
C CYS A 66 38.28 35.20 -14.19
N VAL A 67 38.85 34.03 -13.87
CA VAL A 67 40.21 33.65 -14.19
C VAL A 67 40.25 32.90 -15.53
N LYS A 68 41.04 33.41 -16.50
CA LYS A 68 41.29 32.74 -17.77
C LYS A 68 42.54 31.86 -17.65
N LEU A 69 42.45 30.66 -18.19
CA LEU A 69 43.58 29.74 -18.35
C LEU A 69 44.42 30.11 -19.59
N PRO A 70 45.75 29.86 -19.60
CA PRO A 70 46.58 30.06 -20.79
C PRO A 70 46.10 29.17 -21.94
N GLU A 71 46.12 29.73 -23.17
CA GLU A 71 45.78 29.00 -24.39
C GLU A 71 46.82 27.90 -24.63
N GLY A 72 46.37 26.66 -24.87
CA GLY A 72 47.24 25.53 -25.29
C GLY A 72 47.33 24.35 -24.34
N GLN A 73 46.66 24.35 -23.18
CA GLN A 73 46.53 23.13 -22.38
C GLN A 73 45.32 22.33 -22.87
N GLU A 74 45.53 21.29 -23.66
CA GLU A 74 44.51 20.26 -23.88
C GLU A 74 44.20 19.59 -22.56
N VAL A 75 43.07 19.97 -21.98
CA VAL A 75 42.52 19.27 -20.81
C VAL A 75 42.15 17.87 -21.28
N LYS A 76 42.83 16.85 -20.79
CA LYS A 76 42.43 15.44 -21.02
C LYS A 76 41.06 15.24 -20.43
N THR A 77 40.04 15.25 -21.27
CA THR A 77 38.61 15.18 -20.95
C THR A 77 38.13 13.83 -20.42
N ASP A 78 39.01 12.81 -20.41
CA ASP A 78 38.62 11.48 -19.91
C ASP A 78 38.62 11.43 -18.39
N SER A 79 37.41 11.42 -17.79
CA SER A 79 37.20 11.19 -16.36
C SER A 79 37.86 9.88 -15.92
N PHE A 80 38.38 9.83 -14.69
CA PHE A 80 38.88 8.59 -14.07
C PHE A 80 37.88 7.44 -14.17
N LEU A 81 36.61 7.72 -13.90
CA LEU A 81 35.53 6.74 -13.94
C LEU A 81 35.33 6.19 -15.36
N PHE A 82 35.34 7.05 -16.38
CA PHE A 82 35.23 6.63 -17.78
C PHE A 82 36.37 5.70 -18.18
N ARG A 83 37.63 6.03 -17.80
CA ARG A 83 38.80 5.17 -18.06
C ARG A 83 38.67 3.82 -17.37
N PHE A 84 38.18 3.79 -16.13
CA PHE A 84 37.94 2.55 -15.40
C PHE A 84 36.92 1.68 -16.11
N PHE A 85 35.74 2.25 -16.48
CA PHE A 85 34.73 1.50 -17.21
C PHE A 85 35.24 0.99 -18.56
N LYS A 86 35.94 1.80 -19.33
CA LYS A 86 36.45 1.43 -20.66
C LYS A 86 37.56 0.39 -20.62
N LYS A 87 38.54 0.51 -19.70
CA LYS A 87 39.74 -0.32 -19.70
C LYS A 87 39.67 -1.56 -18.83
N VAL A 88 38.85 -1.53 -17.76
CA VAL A 88 38.84 -2.60 -16.77
C VAL A 88 37.46 -3.26 -16.70
N TYR A 89 36.44 -2.47 -16.44
CA TYR A 89 35.12 -2.99 -16.11
C TYR A 89 34.41 -3.67 -17.28
N ALA A 90 34.24 -2.98 -18.41
CA ALA A 90 33.53 -3.50 -19.57
C ALA A 90 34.23 -4.72 -20.19
N PRO A 91 35.55 -4.73 -20.40
CA PRO A 91 36.25 -5.93 -20.90
C PRO A 91 36.18 -7.11 -19.93
N PHE A 92 36.16 -6.87 -18.61
CA PHE A 92 36.09 -7.94 -17.63
C PHE A 92 34.70 -8.63 -17.63
N ILE A 93 33.60 -7.87 -17.58
CA ILE A 93 32.23 -8.40 -17.53
C ILE A 93 31.89 -9.16 -18.83
N LEU A 94 32.41 -8.72 -19.96
CA LEU A 94 32.10 -9.30 -21.25
C LEU A 94 33.08 -10.43 -21.68
N LYS A 95 33.98 -10.90 -20.79
CA LYS A 95 34.78 -12.09 -21.03
C LYS A 95 33.93 -13.33 -21.27
N GLU A 96 34.32 -14.22 -22.13
CA GLU A 96 33.55 -15.40 -22.55
C GLU A 96 33.14 -16.29 -21.39
N TRP A 97 33.99 -16.49 -20.38
CA TRP A 97 33.72 -17.32 -19.23
C TRP A 97 32.94 -16.58 -18.10
N VAL A 98 33.02 -15.24 -18.05
CA VAL A 98 32.31 -14.41 -17.04
C VAL A 98 30.83 -14.27 -17.38
N ARG A 99 30.48 -14.09 -18.65
CA ARG A 99 29.11 -13.90 -19.11
C ARG A 99 28.15 -15.02 -18.67
N PRO A 100 28.44 -16.33 -18.86
CA PRO A 100 27.52 -17.37 -18.43
C PRO A 100 27.36 -17.43 -16.90
N ILE A 101 28.41 -17.12 -16.14
CA ILE A 101 28.35 -17.05 -14.67
C ILE A 101 27.39 -15.96 -14.25
N ILE A 102 27.48 -14.77 -14.85
CA ILE A 102 26.56 -13.66 -14.56
C ILE A 102 25.11 -14.07 -14.84
N VAL A 103 24.84 -14.66 -16.01
CA VAL A 103 23.49 -15.15 -16.33
C VAL A 103 23.00 -16.16 -15.30
N ALA A 104 23.82 -17.13 -14.92
CA ALA A 104 23.46 -18.15 -13.93
C ALA A 104 23.13 -17.53 -12.56
N VAL A 105 23.92 -16.56 -12.09
CA VAL A 105 23.68 -15.85 -10.82
C VAL A 105 22.36 -15.10 -10.86
N PHE A 106 22.09 -14.33 -11.91
CA PHE A 106 20.86 -13.54 -12.00
C PHE A 106 19.60 -14.41 -12.20
N VAL A 107 19.71 -15.49 -12.96
CA VAL A 107 18.63 -16.49 -13.08
C VAL A 107 18.38 -17.21 -11.75
N GLY A 108 19.45 -17.55 -11.01
CA GLY A 108 19.35 -18.12 -9.67
C GLY A 108 18.66 -17.16 -8.68
N MET A 109 19.04 -15.88 -8.70
CA MET A 109 18.40 -14.84 -7.88
C MET A 109 16.92 -14.65 -8.23
N LEU A 110 16.58 -14.65 -9.53
CA LEU A 110 15.20 -14.58 -9.98
C LEU A 110 14.38 -15.81 -9.51
N SER A 111 14.94 -17.02 -9.68
CA SER A 111 14.29 -18.27 -9.26
C SER A 111 14.04 -18.29 -7.74
N PHE A 112 15.01 -17.85 -6.95
CA PHE A 112 14.85 -17.69 -5.51
C PHE A 112 13.73 -16.71 -5.18
N SER A 113 13.72 -15.52 -5.82
CA SER A 113 12.72 -14.49 -5.58
C SER A 113 11.31 -14.96 -5.92
N ILE A 114 11.13 -15.70 -7.04
CA ILE A 114 9.84 -16.31 -7.39
C ILE A 114 9.39 -17.33 -6.32
N ALA A 115 10.31 -18.13 -5.78
CA ALA A 115 9.98 -19.13 -4.76
C ALA A 115 9.51 -18.53 -3.44
N VAL A 116 9.96 -17.29 -3.10
CA VAL A 116 9.64 -16.64 -1.83
C VAL A 116 8.58 -15.53 -1.94
N VAL A 117 8.14 -15.15 -3.14
CA VAL A 117 7.18 -14.04 -3.33
C VAL A 117 5.90 -14.22 -2.51
N ASN A 118 5.37 -15.45 -2.43
CA ASN A 118 4.18 -15.76 -1.65
C ASN A 118 4.41 -15.81 -0.13
N LYS A 119 5.66 -15.66 0.32
CA LYS A 119 6.03 -15.66 1.74
C LYS A 119 6.27 -14.24 2.27
N VAL A 120 6.14 -13.23 1.42
CA VAL A 120 6.23 -11.83 1.85
C VAL A 120 4.99 -11.51 2.68
N GLU A 121 5.20 -11.08 3.90
CA GLU A 121 4.12 -10.69 4.80
C GLU A 121 3.39 -9.46 4.27
N ILE A 122 2.07 -9.42 4.51
CA ILE A 122 1.21 -8.31 4.11
C ILE A 122 0.84 -7.52 5.35
N GLY A 123 0.95 -6.20 5.30
CA GLY A 123 0.53 -5.32 6.37
C GLY A 123 1.56 -4.25 6.71
N LEU A 124 1.16 -3.39 7.64
CA LEU A 124 2.04 -2.43 8.29
C LEU A 124 1.79 -2.55 9.79
N ASP A 125 2.78 -3.02 10.53
CA ASP A 125 2.68 -3.07 11.97
C ASP A 125 2.56 -1.64 12.52
N GLN A 126 1.57 -1.43 13.37
CA GLN A 126 1.30 -0.14 13.99
C GLN A 126 2.51 0.39 14.78
N LYS A 127 3.29 -0.51 15.37
CA LYS A 127 4.51 -0.18 16.11
C LYS A 127 5.58 0.48 15.22
N LEU A 128 5.68 0.07 13.96
CA LEU A 128 6.63 0.65 12.99
C LEU A 128 6.30 2.10 12.62
N SER A 129 5.07 2.55 12.89
CA SER A 129 4.66 3.93 12.62
C SER A 129 5.16 4.93 13.66
N MET A 130 5.76 4.45 14.74
CA MET A 130 6.19 5.27 15.89
C MET A 130 7.70 5.37 15.96
N PRO A 131 8.24 6.48 16.51
CA PRO A 131 9.67 6.58 16.82
C PRO A 131 10.09 5.55 17.89
N ASP A 132 11.34 5.08 17.82
CA ASP A 132 11.88 4.09 18.75
C ASP A 132 11.89 4.55 20.21
N ASP A 133 11.97 5.86 20.46
CA ASP A 133 12.01 6.51 21.76
C ASP A 133 10.62 6.98 22.25
N SER A 134 9.53 6.54 21.63
CA SER A 134 8.18 6.97 21.97
C SER A 134 7.59 6.14 23.13
N TYR A 135 7.10 6.81 24.18
CA TYR A 135 6.35 6.15 25.26
C TYR A 135 5.06 5.45 24.76
N VAL A 136 4.54 5.84 23.60
CA VAL A 136 3.36 5.22 22.97
C VAL A 136 3.70 3.81 22.50
N LEU A 137 4.95 3.55 22.10
CA LEU A 137 5.43 2.21 21.78
C LEU A 137 5.38 1.27 23.01
N ASP A 138 5.80 1.77 24.16
CA ASP A 138 5.72 1.04 25.44
C ASP A 138 4.25 0.80 25.83
N TYR A 139 3.38 1.78 25.63
CA TYR A 139 1.94 1.64 25.87
C TYR A 139 1.35 0.49 25.02
N PHE A 140 1.58 0.46 23.71
CA PHE A 140 1.07 -0.62 22.86
C PHE A 140 1.70 -1.98 23.18
N THR A 141 2.96 -1.99 23.59
CA THR A 141 3.63 -3.23 24.00
C THR A 141 2.99 -3.79 25.26
N ASN A 142 2.80 -2.95 26.29
CA ASN A 142 2.15 -3.35 27.54
C ASN A 142 0.67 -3.72 27.32
N LEU A 143 -0.03 -3.01 26.41
CA LEU A 143 -1.41 -3.32 26.06
C LEU A 143 -1.52 -4.73 25.47
N THR A 144 -0.63 -5.09 24.55
CA THR A 144 -0.62 -6.44 23.93
C THR A 144 -0.14 -7.54 24.88
N GLU A 145 0.67 -7.21 25.88
CA GLU A 145 1.19 -8.18 26.85
C GLU A 145 0.20 -8.46 27.99
N TYR A 146 -0.41 -7.40 28.54
CA TYR A 146 -1.22 -7.52 29.76
C TYR A 146 -2.71 -7.47 29.52
N LEU A 147 -3.20 -6.86 28.43
CA LEU A 147 -4.62 -6.85 28.12
C LEU A 147 -4.98 -8.09 27.29
N HIS A 148 -5.68 -9.03 27.94
CA HIS A 148 -6.12 -10.28 27.31
C HIS A 148 -7.40 -10.15 26.50
N THR A 149 -7.76 -8.95 26.06
CA THR A 149 -8.96 -8.67 25.26
C THR A 149 -8.55 -8.03 23.95
N GLY A 150 -9.12 -8.50 22.85
CA GLY A 150 -8.92 -7.91 21.53
C GLY A 150 -9.72 -6.62 21.34
N ALA A 151 -9.66 -6.05 20.15
CA ALA A 151 -10.42 -4.86 19.81
C ALA A 151 -11.93 -5.14 19.75
N PRO A 152 -12.79 -4.16 20.12
CA PRO A 152 -14.23 -4.31 20.01
C PRO A 152 -14.66 -4.42 18.54
N VAL A 153 -15.66 -5.26 18.28
CA VAL A 153 -16.34 -5.37 17.00
C VAL A 153 -17.84 -5.17 17.18
N TYR A 154 -18.41 -4.40 16.30
CA TYR A 154 -19.83 -4.02 16.30
C TYR A 154 -20.48 -4.62 15.07
N PHE A 155 -21.52 -5.45 15.28
CA PHE A 155 -22.41 -5.88 14.22
C PHE A 155 -23.54 -4.89 14.13
N VAL A 156 -23.51 -4.04 13.11
CA VAL A 156 -24.43 -2.92 12.92
C VAL A 156 -25.57 -3.38 12.03
N VAL A 157 -26.79 -3.30 12.55
CA VAL A 157 -28.03 -3.50 11.79
C VAL A 157 -28.45 -2.15 11.24
N GLU A 158 -28.53 -2.01 9.92
CA GLU A 158 -28.95 -0.77 9.28
C GLU A 158 -30.40 -0.41 9.61
N ASP A 159 -30.76 0.83 9.37
CA ASP A 159 -32.11 1.32 9.54
C ASP A 159 -33.13 0.55 8.68
N GLY A 160 -34.36 0.41 9.19
CA GLY A 160 -35.49 -0.23 8.50
C GLY A 160 -35.92 -1.58 9.03
N LEU A 161 -35.20 -2.19 9.99
CA LEU A 161 -35.67 -3.41 10.65
C LEU A 161 -36.82 -3.11 11.64
N ASN A 162 -37.94 -3.82 11.52
CA ASN A 162 -39.09 -3.62 12.40
C ASN A 162 -38.93 -4.39 13.72
N TYR A 163 -38.34 -3.76 14.72
CA TYR A 163 -38.19 -4.32 16.07
C TYR A 163 -39.50 -4.41 16.87
N SER A 164 -40.55 -3.72 16.46
CA SER A 164 -41.87 -3.82 17.12
C SER A 164 -42.62 -5.09 16.73
N SER A 165 -42.18 -5.81 15.68
CA SER A 165 -42.75 -7.09 15.26
C SER A 165 -42.04 -8.28 15.91
N THR A 166 -42.77 -9.37 16.16
CA THR A 166 -42.19 -10.62 16.68
C THR A 166 -41.16 -11.21 15.72
N GLU A 167 -41.37 -11.08 14.42
CA GLU A 167 -40.47 -11.58 13.38
C GLU A 167 -39.12 -10.83 13.40
N GLY A 168 -39.16 -9.48 13.37
CA GLY A 168 -37.96 -8.66 13.46
C GLY A 168 -37.19 -8.85 14.77
N GLN A 169 -37.91 -9.03 15.91
CA GLN A 169 -37.25 -9.36 17.17
C GLN A 169 -36.53 -10.72 17.11
N ASN A 170 -37.21 -11.76 16.60
CA ASN A 170 -36.68 -13.12 16.55
C ASN A 170 -35.48 -13.26 15.63
N SER A 171 -35.38 -12.42 14.61
CA SER A 171 -34.25 -12.45 13.66
C SER A 171 -32.94 -11.94 14.26
N VAL A 172 -32.97 -11.19 15.36
CA VAL A 172 -31.74 -10.60 15.95
C VAL A 172 -31.48 -11.04 17.40
N CYS A 173 -32.49 -11.43 18.19
CA CYS A 173 -32.32 -11.79 19.61
C CYS A 173 -31.65 -13.17 19.80
N GLY A 174 -31.13 -13.43 21.03
CA GLY A 174 -30.45 -14.69 21.39
C GLY A 174 -31.19 -15.56 22.41
N GLY A 175 -32.29 -15.04 22.97
CA GLY A 175 -33.03 -15.71 24.03
C GLY A 175 -34.05 -16.76 23.56
N VAL A 176 -34.85 -17.28 24.50
CA VAL A 176 -35.89 -18.30 24.20
C VAL A 176 -36.92 -17.75 23.22
N GLY A 177 -37.13 -18.43 22.10
CA GLY A 177 -38.10 -18.07 21.05
C GLY A 177 -37.52 -17.21 19.95
N CYS A 178 -36.23 -16.88 20.00
CA CYS A 178 -35.47 -16.30 18.86
C CYS A 178 -35.18 -17.39 17.82
N ASN A 179 -34.85 -16.96 16.59
CA ASN A 179 -34.48 -17.88 15.54
C ASN A 179 -33.09 -18.50 15.84
N ASN A 180 -32.89 -19.74 15.42
CA ASN A 180 -31.62 -20.43 15.62
C ASN A 180 -30.48 -19.81 14.80
N ASP A 181 -30.81 -19.09 13.75
CA ASP A 181 -29.92 -18.36 12.83
C ASP A 181 -30.01 -16.83 13.01
N SER A 182 -30.52 -16.37 14.17
CA SER A 182 -30.54 -14.94 14.50
C SER A 182 -29.15 -14.35 14.62
N LEU A 183 -29.04 -13.04 14.52
CA LEU A 183 -27.74 -12.32 14.64
C LEU A 183 -26.97 -12.74 15.90
N VAL A 184 -27.62 -12.65 17.09
CA VAL A 184 -26.95 -12.99 18.36
C VAL A 184 -26.53 -14.44 18.40
N GLN A 185 -27.38 -15.37 17.88
CA GLN A 185 -27.06 -16.79 17.87
C GLN A 185 -25.91 -17.14 16.93
N GLN A 186 -25.80 -16.50 15.76
CA GLN A 186 -24.69 -16.69 14.85
C GLN A 186 -23.37 -16.15 15.43
N VAL A 187 -23.37 -14.97 16.03
CA VAL A 187 -22.18 -14.41 16.69
C VAL A 187 -21.78 -15.26 17.91
N TYR A 188 -22.78 -15.78 18.67
CA TYR A 188 -22.50 -16.75 19.74
C TYR A 188 -21.84 -18.02 19.20
N SER A 189 -22.40 -18.62 18.14
CA SER A 189 -21.81 -19.81 17.51
C SER A 189 -20.39 -19.54 16.98
N ALA A 190 -20.16 -18.36 16.43
CA ALA A 190 -18.83 -17.93 16.02
C ALA A 190 -17.85 -17.84 17.20
N SER A 191 -18.30 -17.37 18.38
CA SER A 191 -17.44 -17.30 19.58
C SER A 191 -16.99 -18.67 20.10
N LEU A 192 -17.73 -19.74 19.81
CA LEU A 192 -17.36 -21.10 20.21
C LEU A 192 -16.17 -21.65 19.39
N ILE A 193 -15.92 -21.12 18.20
CA ILE A 193 -14.82 -21.47 17.32
C ILE A 193 -13.89 -20.26 17.11
N SER A 194 -13.56 -19.57 18.18
CA SER A 194 -12.84 -18.30 18.20
C SER A 194 -11.48 -18.34 17.49
N ASN A 195 -10.80 -19.50 17.45
CA ASN A 195 -9.54 -19.68 16.71
C ASN A 195 -9.67 -19.48 15.19
N TYR A 196 -10.87 -19.70 14.64
CA TYR A 196 -11.16 -19.53 13.22
C TYR A 196 -11.84 -18.18 12.93
N THR A 197 -12.89 -17.89 13.70
CA THR A 197 -13.74 -16.70 13.49
C THR A 197 -13.16 -15.42 14.06
N THR A 198 -12.18 -15.54 14.95
CA THR A 198 -11.59 -14.42 15.69
C THR A 198 -12.57 -13.66 16.60
N VAL A 199 -13.75 -14.18 16.83
CA VAL A 199 -14.74 -13.63 17.79
C VAL A 199 -14.50 -14.27 19.16
N ALA A 200 -14.20 -13.46 20.19
CA ALA A 200 -13.80 -13.97 21.51
C ALA A 200 -14.98 -14.28 22.42
N PHE A 201 -16.02 -13.46 22.39
CA PHE A 201 -17.14 -13.53 23.35
C PHE A 201 -18.50 -13.46 22.66
N THR A 202 -19.52 -13.86 23.39
CA THR A 202 -20.92 -13.64 23.01
C THR A 202 -21.19 -12.14 22.88
N PRO A 203 -22.05 -11.71 21.92
CA PRO A 203 -22.35 -10.30 21.76
C PRO A 203 -23.20 -9.77 22.90
N SER A 204 -22.98 -8.54 23.30
CA SER A 204 -23.92 -7.77 24.15
C SER A 204 -25.14 -7.46 23.33
N SER A 205 -26.30 -8.00 23.77
CA SER A 205 -27.58 -7.83 23.09
C SER A 205 -28.47 -6.87 23.88
N TRP A 206 -28.63 -5.64 23.36
CA TRP A 206 -29.52 -4.66 23.96
C TRP A 206 -30.97 -5.14 23.96
N LEU A 207 -31.37 -5.93 22.96
CA LEU A 207 -32.72 -6.42 22.82
C LEU A 207 -33.06 -7.50 23.86
N ASP A 208 -32.13 -8.43 24.12
CA ASP A 208 -32.33 -9.46 25.15
C ASP A 208 -32.31 -8.84 26.55
N ASP A 209 -31.44 -7.86 26.82
CA ASP A 209 -31.42 -7.12 28.07
C ASP A 209 -32.65 -6.24 28.24
N TYR A 210 -33.17 -5.65 27.16
CA TYR A 210 -34.46 -4.95 27.18
C TYR A 210 -35.61 -5.88 27.52
N PHE A 211 -35.67 -7.09 26.97
CA PHE A 211 -36.69 -8.08 27.32
C PHE A 211 -36.60 -8.48 28.79
N ASP A 212 -35.38 -8.67 29.31
CA ASP A 212 -35.18 -8.99 30.73
C ASP A 212 -35.57 -7.83 31.64
N TRP A 213 -35.28 -6.59 31.25
CA TRP A 213 -35.65 -5.39 32.00
C TRP A 213 -37.15 -5.18 32.09
N VAL A 214 -37.90 -5.46 31.01
CA VAL A 214 -39.35 -5.22 30.93
C VAL A 214 -40.21 -6.33 31.57
N LYS A 215 -39.62 -7.49 31.91
CA LYS A 215 -40.36 -8.61 32.50
C LYS A 215 -41.13 -8.17 33.73
N PRO A 216 -42.41 -8.59 33.91
CA PRO A 216 -43.23 -8.21 35.07
C PRO A 216 -42.65 -8.63 36.43
N ARG A 217 -41.80 -9.67 36.45
CA ARG A 217 -41.09 -10.13 37.66
C ARG A 217 -39.84 -9.31 37.97
N SER A 218 -39.37 -8.51 37.02
CA SER A 218 -38.28 -7.58 37.21
C SER A 218 -38.78 -6.37 38.00
N THR A 219 -37.95 -5.85 38.89
CA THR A 219 -38.22 -4.58 39.59
C THR A 219 -37.81 -3.37 38.76
N CYS A 220 -37.34 -3.56 37.56
CA CYS A 220 -36.74 -2.54 36.72
C CYS A 220 -37.77 -1.65 36.03
N CYS A 221 -38.65 -2.24 35.21
CA CYS A 221 -39.61 -1.47 34.43
C CYS A 221 -40.80 -1.04 35.31
N ARG A 222 -40.85 0.25 35.64
CA ARG A 222 -41.97 0.87 36.37
C ARG A 222 -42.25 2.26 35.81
N TYR A 223 -43.49 2.69 35.89
CA TYR A 223 -43.92 4.03 35.49
C TYR A 223 -44.98 4.59 36.44
N TYR A 224 -45.10 5.91 36.52
CA TYR A 224 -46.14 6.57 37.28
C TYR A 224 -47.49 6.39 36.58
N ASN A 225 -48.45 5.84 37.29
CA ASN A 225 -49.78 5.56 36.73
C ASN A 225 -50.53 6.82 36.25
N SER A 226 -50.25 7.98 36.86
CA SER A 226 -50.92 9.25 36.54
C SER A 226 -50.32 9.92 35.28
N THR A 227 -49.01 9.83 35.07
CA THR A 227 -48.30 10.57 34.01
C THR A 227 -47.74 9.68 32.91
N GLY A 228 -47.66 8.36 33.15
CA GLY A 228 -46.99 7.43 32.23
C GLY A 228 -45.47 7.57 32.15
N THR A 229 -44.87 8.46 32.93
CA THR A 229 -43.42 8.70 32.93
C THR A 229 -42.64 7.64 33.69
N PHE A 230 -41.38 7.41 33.32
CA PHE A 230 -40.52 6.40 33.93
C PHE A 230 -40.34 6.62 35.45
N CYS A 231 -40.41 5.55 36.22
CA CYS A 231 -40.20 5.51 37.67
C CYS A 231 -39.01 4.57 37.99
N ASN A 232 -37.85 5.14 38.32
CA ASN A 232 -36.63 4.38 38.61
C ASN A 232 -36.84 3.37 39.77
N ALA A 233 -36.19 2.21 39.72
CA ALA A 233 -36.27 1.14 40.70
C ALA A 233 -35.92 1.55 42.14
N SER A 234 -35.11 2.60 42.31
CA SER A 234 -34.73 3.14 43.63
C SER A 234 -35.84 3.95 44.31
N VAL A 235 -36.84 4.43 43.56
CA VAL A 235 -37.95 5.25 44.08
C VAL A 235 -38.97 4.35 44.78
N VAL A 236 -39.22 4.60 46.06
CA VAL A 236 -40.29 3.94 46.82
C VAL A 236 -41.53 4.83 46.77
N ASN A 237 -42.41 4.58 45.80
CA ASN A 237 -43.65 5.32 45.64
C ASN A 237 -44.79 4.35 45.23
N SER A 238 -45.88 4.40 45.94
CA SER A 238 -47.08 3.54 45.71
C SER A 238 -47.78 3.85 44.37
N SER A 239 -47.55 5.02 43.79
CA SER A 239 -48.10 5.38 42.47
C SER A 239 -47.28 4.81 41.29
N CYS A 240 -46.10 4.19 41.53
CA CYS A 240 -45.31 3.50 40.51
C CYS A 240 -45.83 2.08 40.30
N VAL A 241 -46.29 1.79 39.10
CA VAL A 241 -46.82 0.47 38.70
C VAL A 241 -45.80 -0.24 37.81
N HIS A 242 -45.76 -1.58 37.85
CA HIS A 242 -44.91 -2.38 36.98
C HIS A 242 -45.42 -2.41 35.55
N CYS A 243 -44.48 -2.42 34.59
CA CYS A 243 -44.81 -2.61 33.19
C CYS A 243 -45.44 -4.00 32.98
N ARG A 244 -46.47 -4.05 32.18
CA ARG A 244 -47.12 -5.30 31.78
C ARG A 244 -47.32 -5.29 30.28
N PRO A 245 -46.28 -5.71 29.51
CA PRO A 245 -46.40 -5.77 28.06
C PRO A 245 -47.48 -6.80 27.68
N MET A 246 -48.41 -6.40 26.84
CA MET A 246 -49.44 -7.29 26.31
C MET A 246 -48.91 -7.99 25.07
N THR A 247 -48.68 -9.31 25.14
CA THR A 247 -48.34 -10.13 23.98
C THR A 247 -49.49 -11.09 23.68
N PRO A 248 -49.91 -11.19 22.39
CA PRO A 248 -50.94 -12.14 21.98
C PRO A 248 -50.58 -13.61 22.23
N SER A 249 -49.30 -13.93 22.37
CA SER A 249 -48.78 -15.30 22.47
C SER A 249 -48.42 -15.76 23.89
N GLY A 250 -48.74 -14.99 24.94
CA GLY A 250 -48.35 -15.31 26.31
C GLY A 250 -46.86 -15.18 26.62
N LYS A 251 -46.02 -14.85 25.64
CA LYS A 251 -44.62 -14.53 25.82
C LYS A 251 -44.54 -13.10 26.34
N GLN A 252 -43.87 -12.88 27.46
CA GLN A 252 -43.76 -11.57 28.13
C GLN A 252 -42.78 -10.63 27.42
N ARG A 253 -42.91 -10.47 26.09
CA ARG A 253 -42.10 -9.56 25.25
C ARG A 253 -42.99 -8.42 24.74
N PRO A 254 -42.56 -7.17 24.81
CA PRO A 254 -43.30 -6.06 24.24
C PRO A 254 -43.31 -6.14 22.72
N VAL A 255 -44.46 -5.91 22.10
CA VAL A 255 -44.65 -5.84 20.65
C VAL A 255 -45.53 -4.63 20.31
N GLY A 256 -45.42 -4.14 19.06
CA GLY A 256 -46.21 -2.99 18.62
C GLY A 256 -45.90 -1.73 19.45
N ASP A 257 -46.96 -1.04 19.87
CA ASP A 257 -46.85 0.23 20.59
C ASP A 257 -46.20 0.08 21.97
N ASP A 258 -46.39 -1.06 22.65
CA ASP A 258 -45.74 -1.32 23.95
C ASP A 258 -44.20 -1.40 23.81
N PHE A 259 -43.69 -1.88 22.67
CA PHE A 259 -42.27 -1.92 22.43
C PHE A 259 -41.68 -0.51 22.43
N MET A 260 -42.25 0.39 21.66
CA MET A 260 -41.76 1.78 21.56
C MET A 260 -42.07 2.60 22.82
N ARG A 261 -43.11 2.25 23.57
CA ARG A 261 -43.44 2.94 24.83
C ARG A 261 -42.37 2.72 25.91
N PHE A 262 -41.88 1.49 26.06
CA PHE A 262 -40.96 1.15 27.16
C PHE A 262 -39.49 1.24 26.76
N LEU A 263 -39.12 1.20 25.47
CA LEU A 263 -37.74 1.25 25.01
C LEU A 263 -37.01 2.54 25.41
N PRO A 264 -37.56 3.76 25.26
CA PRO A 264 -36.90 4.97 25.73
C PRO A 264 -36.69 4.99 27.27
N MET A 265 -37.57 4.36 28.04
CA MET A 265 -37.42 4.22 29.49
C MET A 265 -36.22 3.32 29.84
N PHE A 266 -36.06 2.21 29.11
CA PHE A 266 -34.92 1.31 29.23
C PHE A 266 -33.60 2.03 28.94
N LEU A 267 -33.54 2.77 27.84
CA LEU A 267 -32.34 3.50 27.41
C LEU A 267 -32.01 4.72 28.31
N SER A 268 -32.97 5.16 29.14
CA SER A 268 -32.75 6.22 30.14
C SER A 268 -32.43 5.70 31.53
N ASP A 269 -32.69 4.40 31.82
CA ASP A 269 -32.48 3.80 33.13
C ASP A 269 -31.02 3.44 33.37
N ASN A 270 -30.39 4.07 34.39
CA ASN A 270 -29.05 3.73 34.82
C ASN A 270 -29.05 2.48 35.71
N PRO A 271 -28.10 1.54 35.48
CA PRO A 271 -27.97 0.36 36.35
C PRO A 271 -27.79 0.75 37.81
N ASN A 272 -28.51 0.05 38.70
CA ASN A 272 -28.43 0.26 40.14
C ASN A 272 -28.59 -1.06 40.88
N ILE A 273 -28.42 -1.06 42.22
CA ILE A 273 -28.49 -2.28 43.06
C ILE A 273 -29.85 -3.03 42.90
N LYS A 274 -30.95 -2.33 42.68
CA LYS A 274 -32.28 -2.93 42.52
C LYS A 274 -32.58 -3.33 41.06
N CYS A 275 -31.94 -2.68 40.11
CA CYS A 275 -32.03 -2.97 38.67
C CYS A 275 -30.64 -2.91 38.01
N GLY A 276 -29.99 -4.07 37.88
CA GLY A 276 -28.70 -4.18 37.18
C GLY A 276 -28.82 -4.16 35.66
N LYS A 277 -30.01 -4.27 35.11
CA LYS A 277 -30.28 -4.34 33.65
C LYS A 277 -30.68 -2.99 33.04
N GLY A 278 -30.48 -1.87 33.74
CA GLY A 278 -30.72 -0.54 33.17
C GLY A 278 -29.87 -0.33 31.91
N GLY A 279 -30.49 0.13 30.82
CA GLY A 279 -29.85 0.14 29.50
C GLY A 279 -28.97 1.36 29.22
N HIS A 280 -29.06 2.42 30.03
CA HIS A 280 -28.41 3.69 29.71
C HIS A 280 -26.90 3.58 29.56
N ALA A 281 -26.23 2.97 30.51
CA ALA A 281 -24.77 2.89 30.52
C ALA A 281 -24.19 2.03 29.39
N ALA A 282 -24.90 0.95 28.99
CA ALA A 282 -24.41 0.01 28.01
C ALA A 282 -24.91 0.28 26.57
N TYR A 283 -26.12 0.82 26.43
CA TYR A 283 -26.84 0.81 25.16
C TYR A 283 -27.37 2.18 24.71
N ALA A 284 -27.14 3.27 25.45
CA ALA A 284 -27.60 4.60 25.06
C ALA A 284 -27.12 5.02 23.66
N THR A 285 -25.93 4.56 23.26
CA THR A 285 -25.35 4.82 21.92
C THR A 285 -25.55 3.65 20.96
N ALA A 286 -26.04 2.50 21.44
CA ALA A 286 -26.18 1.30 20.61
C ALA A 286 -27.51 1.26 19.84
N VAL A 287 -28.47 2.08 20.23
CA VAL A 287 -29.81 2.14 19.65
C VAL A 287 -30.12 3.57 19.25
N ASP A 288 -30.24 3.81 17.95
CA ASP A 288 -30.69 5.08 17.42
C ASP A 288 -32.21 5.14 17.43
N LEU A 289 -32.81 6.13 18.12
CA LEU A 289 -34.24 6.36 18.13
C LEU A 289 -34.57 7.54 17.21
N TYR A 290 -35.62 7.41 16.42
CA TYR A 290 -36.14 8.53 15.65
C TYR A 290 -36.56 9.69 16.57
N SER A 291 -36.45 10.92 16.08
CA SER A 291 -36.62 12.15 16.85
C SER A 291 -37.90 12.21 17.67
N ASN A 292 -38.97 11.49 17.26
CA ASN A 292 -40.27 11.43 17.95
C ASN A 292 -40.46 10.14 18.75
N ASN A 293 -39.43 9.33 18.96
CA ASN A 293 -39.51 7.98 19.55
C ASN A 293 -40.56 7.08 18.87
N THR A 294 -40.81 7.26 17.58
CA THR A 294 -41.79 6.50 16.79
C THR A 294 -41.23 5.21 16.22
N GLY A 295 -39.94 5.03 16.21
CA GLY A 295 -39.27 3.87 15.68
C GLY A 295 -37.80 3.78 16.09
N VAL A 296 -37.20 2.65 15.76
CA VAL A 296 -35.78 2.36 15.96
C VAL A 296 -35.10 2.46 14.62
N GLY A 297 -34.06 3.26 14.56
CA GLY A 297 -33.16 3.37 13.42
C GLY A 297 -32.06 2.30 13.41
N ALA A 298 -30.84 2.68 13.12
CA ALA A 298 -29.73 1.75 13.18
C ALA A 298 -29.40 1.31 14.61
N THR A 299 -28.95 0.06 14.75
CA THR A 299 -28.53 -0.48 16.04
C THR A 299 -27.28 -1.31 15.92
N TYR A 300 -26.56 -1.52 17.03
CA TYR A 300 -25.42 -2.42 17.00
C TYR A 300 -25.41 -3.43 18.16
N PHE A 301 -24.78 -4.56 17.89
CA PHE A 301 -24.48 -5.63 18.83
C PHE A 301 -22.99 -5.76 18.96
N MET A 302 -22.43 -5.52 20.15
CA MET A 302 -21.02 -5.44 20.38
C MET A 302 -20.46 -6.74 20.93
N THR A 303 -19.31 -7.15 20.42
CA THR A 303 -18.45 -8.18 21.00
C THR A 303 -16.99 -7.78 20.87
N TYR A 304 -16.06 -8.70 21.16
CA TYR A 304 -14.62 -8.46 21.04
C TYR A 304 -13.99 -9.49 20.13
N HIS A 305 -12.97 -9.08 19.41
CA HIS A 305 -12.07 -10.00 18.74
C HIS A 305 -11.17 -10.74 19.74
N THR A 306 -10.59 -11.83 19.32
CA THR A 306 -9.46 -12.47 20.01
C THR A 306 -8.26 -11.52 20.06
N ILE A 307 -7.26 -11.83 20.88
CA ILE A 307 -6.02 -11.03 20.96
C ILE A 307 -5.33 -11.04 19.61
N MET A 308 -5.08 -9.87 19.06
CA MET A 308 -4.39 -9.65 17.78
C MET A 308 -3.04 -9.00 18.07
N LYS A 309 -1.96 -9.58 17.57
CA LYS A 309 -0.59 -9.11 17.83
C LYS A 309 0.08 -8.58 16.57
N GLU A 310 -0.20 -9.19 15.44
CA GLU A 310 0.46 -8.95 14.15
C GLU A 310 -0.55 -8.53 13.09
N SER A 311 -0.08 -7.87 12.03
CA SER A 311 -0.93 -7.43 10.92
C SER A 311 -1.78 -8.54 10.29
N PRO A 312 -1.30 -9.78 10.10
CA PRO A 312 -2.12 -10.88 9.62
C PRO A 312 -3.34 -11.20 10.51
N ASP A 313 -3.21 -11.07 11.84
CA ASP A 313 -4.31 -11.32 12.77
C ASP A 313 -5.45 -10.30 12.54
N TYR A 314 -5.09 -9.01 12.42
CA TYR A 314 -6.04 -7.93 12.14
C TYR A 314 -6.74 -8.09 10.78
N ILE A 315 -5.99 -8.48 9.75
CA ILE A 315 -6.53 -8.72 8.41
C ILE A 315 -7.51 -9.90 8.42
N ASN A 316 -7.14 -10.99 9.09
CA ASN A 316 -8.01 -12.17 9.22
C ASN A 316 -9.26 -11.84 10.04
N ALA A 317 -9.12 -11.10 11.14
CA ALA A 317 -10.24 -10.65 11.96
C ALA A 317 -11.26 -9.82 11.15
N LEU A 318 -10.76 -8.88 10.36
CA LEU A 318 -11.61 -8.08 9.45
C LEU A 318 -12.33 -8.97 8.42
N LYS A 319 -11.61 -9.90 7.79
CA LYS A 319 -12.18 -10.80 6.78
C LYS A 319 -13.28 -11.69 7.37
N MET A 320 -13.01 -12.34 8.49
CA MET A 320 -13.95 -13.23 9.15
C MET A 320 -15.19 -12.50 9.68
N ALA A 321 -15.01 -11.30 10.23
CA ALA A 321 -16.15 -10.50 10.71
C ALA A 321 -17.05 -10.05 9.56
N ARG A 322 -16.50 -9.70 8.39
CA ARG A 322 -17.30 -9.38 7.19
C ARG A 322 -18.05 -10.60 6.66
N GLU A 323 -17.38 -11.74 6.58
CA GLU A 323 -18.02 -13.00 6.16
C GLU A 323 -19.17 -13.39 7.11
N LEU A 324 -18.98 -13.24 8.41
CA LEU A 324 -20.04 -13.46 9.40
C LEU A 324 -21.20 -12.45 9.23
N ALA A 325 -20.90 -11.18 9.00
CA ALA A 325 -21.93 -10.16 8.77
C ALA A 325 -22.73 -10.40 7.49
N ASP A 326 -22.08 -10.88 6.43
CA ASP A 326 -22.73 -11.26 5.18
C ASP A 326 -23.66 -12.47 5.38
N ASN A 327 -23.25 -13.48 6.14
CA ASN A 327 -24.08 -14.62 6.51
C ASN A 327 -25.30 -14.18 7.35
N ILE A 328 -25.08 -13.30 8.32
CA ILE A 328 -26.19 -12.71 9.13
C ILE A 328 -27.15 -11.93 8.23
N THR A 329 -26.63 -11.13 7.30
CA THR A 329 -27.45 -10.37 6.33
C THR A 329 -28.40 -11.30 5.55
N GLN A 330 -27.91 -12.46 5.12
CA GLN A 330 -28.71 -13.43 4.38
C GLN A 330 -29.79 -14.08 5.23
N SER A 331 -29.50 -14.43 6.49
CA SER A 331 -30.45 -15.11 7.38
C SER A 331 -31.50 -14.16 7.96
N VAL A 332 -31.08 -12.94 8.31
CA VAL A 332 -31.98 -11.89 8.85
C VAL A 332 -32.81 -11.23 7.74
N ASN A 333 -32.39 -11.40 6.46
CA ASN A 333 -32.94 -10.70 5.29
C ASN A 333 -32.99 -9.18 5.48
N HIS A 334 -31.98 -8.65 6.17
CA HIS A 334 -31.78 -7.23 6.40
C HIS A 334 -30.28 -6.93 6.50
N LYS A 335 -29.85 -5.78 6.01
CA LYS A 335 -28.44 -5.45 5.89
C LYS A 335 -27.76 -5.27 7.24
N VAL A 336 -26.74 -6.09 7.47
CA VAL A 336 -25.88 -6.07 8.66
C VAL A 336 -24.44 -5.96 8.20
N PHE A 337 -23.64 -5.10 8.84
CA PHE A 337 -22.22 -5.01 8.56
C PHE A 337 -21.40 -5.00 9.85
N ALA A 338 -20.19 -5.54 9.75
CA ALA A 338 -19.24 -5.52 10.85
C ALA A 338 -18.39 -4.24 10.81
N TYR A 339 -18.20 -3.62 11.98
CA TYR A 339 -17.36 -2.43 12.15
C TYR A 339 -16.42 -2.59 13.34
N SER A 340 -15.19 -2.15 13.17
CA SER A 340 -14.26 -1.90 14.26
C SER A 340 -13.33 -0.74 13.88
N VAL A 341 -12.82 -0.04 14.86
CA VAL A 341 -11.96 1.14 14.67
C VAL A 341 -10.72 0.85 13.80
N PHE A 342 -10.16 -0.34 13.92
CA PHE A 342 -8.97 -0.70 13.15
C PHE A 342 -9.26 -1.13 11.70
N TYR A 343 -10.50 -1.43 11.32
CA TYR A 343 -10.84 -1.89 9.97
C TYR A 343 -10.45 -0.88 8.89
N VAL A 344 -10.59 0.42 9.17
CA VAL A 344 -10.20 1.50 8.26
C VAL A 344 -8.73 1.40 7.83
N PHE A 345 -7.85 0.97 8.74
CA PHE A 345 -6.41 0.86 8.48
C PHE A 345 -6.04 -0.43 7.75
N TYR A 346 -6.81 -1.52 7.96
CA TYR A 346 -6.49 -2.84 7.44
C TYR A 346 -7.29 -3.24 6.19
N GLU A 347 -8.34 -2.51 5.85
CA GLU A 347 -9.19 -2.78 4.67
C GLU A 347 -8.40 -2.89 3.37
N GLN A 348 -7.43 -2.01 3.17
CA GLN A 348 -6.59 -2.00 1.98
C GLN A 348 -5.81 -3.32 1.77
N TYR A 349 -5.55 -4.07 2.83
CA TYR A 349 -4.76 -5.31 2.74
C TYR A 349 -5.56 -6.50 2.24
N LEU A 350 -6.89 -6.42 2.20
CA LEU A 350 -7.73 -7.48 1.64
C LEU A 350 -7.52 -7.62 0.12
N THR A 351 -7.20 -6.54 -0.57
CA THR A 351 -7.03 -6.50 -2.04
C THR A 351 -5.60 -6.21 -2.47
N ILE A 352 -4.68 -5.93 -1.54
CA ILE A 352 -3.34 -5.41 -1.84
C ILE A 352 -2.54 -6.29 -2.82
N ALA A 353 -2.63 -7.60 -2.73
CA ALA A 353 -1.91 -8.52 -3.62
C ALA A 353 -2.40 -8.37 -5.07
N TYR A 354 -3.73 -8.31 -5.26
CA TYR A 354 -4.34 -8.08 -6.57
C TYR A 354 -4.01 -6.69 -7.12
N ASP A 355 -4.19 -5.66 -6.31
CA ASP A 355 -3.91 -4.27 -6.70
C ASP A 355 -2.43 -4.06 -7.04
N THR A 356 -1.53 -4.69 -6.27
CA THR A 356 -0.09 -4.68 -6.56
C THR A 356 0.22 -5.33 -7.91
N ALA A 357 -0.30 -6.54 -8.16
CA ALA A 357 -0.08 -7.24 -9.41
C ALA A 357 -0.62 -6.43 -10.61
N LEU A 358 -1.84 -5.89 -10.49
CA LEU A 358 -2.45 -5.08 -11.52
C LEU A 358 -1.63 -3.82 -11.83
N ASN A 359 -1.25 -3.06 -10.78
CA ASN A 359 -0.46 -1.84 -10.93
C ASN A 359 0.92 -2.11 -11.56
N LEU A 360 1.59 -3.18 -11.16
CA LEU A 360 2.88 -3.58 -11.75
C LEU A 360 2.74 -3.99 -13.21
N CYS A 361 1.70 -4.75 -13.58
CA CYS A 361 1.43 -5.12 -14.96
C CYS A 361 1.13 -3.90 -15.84
N VAL A 362 0.28 -2.98 -15.37
CA VAL A 362 -0.05 -1.73 -16.08
C VAL A 362 1.20 -0.86 -16.27
N SER A 363 2.01 -0.73 -15.22
CA SER A 363 3.26 0.04 -15.29
C SER A 363 4.27 -0.57 -16.27
N LEU A 364 4.46 -1.90 -16.25
CA LEU A 364 5.33 -2.59 -17.21
C LEU A 364 4.84 -2.46 -18.65
N ALA A 365 3.54 -2.59 -18.89
CA ALA A 365 2.95 -2.39 -20.21
C ALA A 365 3.17 -0.96 -20.70
N SER A 366 2.96 0.02 -19.84
CA SER A 366 3.21 1.44 -20.13
C SER A 366 4.70 1.69 -20.47
N ILE A 367 5.62 1.18 -19.67
CA ILE A 367 7.05 1.30 -19.93
C ILE A 367 7.42 0.66 -21.28
N PHE A 368 6.86 -0.50 -21.59
CA PHE A 368 7.07 -1.16 -22.89
C PHE A 368 6.60 -0.29 -24.05
N VAL A 369 5.40 0.28 -23.98
CA VAL A 369 4.86 1.16 -25.02
C VAL A 369 5.71 2.42 -25.18
N VAL A 370 5.99 3.11 -24.07
CA VAL A 370 6.77 4.37 -24.10
C VAL A 370 8.18 4.12 -24.60
N THR A 371 8.87 3.08 -24.12
CA THR A 371 10.23 2.76 -24.59
C THR A 371 10.24 2.34 -26.04
N THR A 372 9.22 1.64 -26.55
CA THR A 372 9.06 1.29 -27.96
C THR A 372 9.03 2.55 -28.83
N VAL A 373 8.17 3.51 -28.47
CA VAL A 373 8.03 4.77 -29.21
C VAL A 373 9.35 5.57 -29.17
N LEU A 374 9.95 5.71 -28.00
CA LEU A 374 11.13 6.56 -27.80
C LEU A 374 12.44 5.94 -28.35
N LEU A 375 12.50 4.61 -28.49
CA LEU A 375 13.61 3.93 -29.17
C LEU A 375 13.46 3.88 -30.70
N GLY A 376 12.39 4.49 -31.24
CA GLY A 376 12.13 4.54 -32.69
C GLY A 376 11.52 3.25 -33.22
N PHE A 377 10.55 2.70 -32.48
CA PHE A 377 9.80 1.47 -32.79
C PHE A 377 10.66 0.20 -32.82
N GLU A 378 11.78 0.18 -32.07
CA GLU A 378 12.59 -1.02 -31.88
C GLU A 378 11.96 -1.92 -30.78
N LEU A 379 10.95 -2.73 -31.15
CA LEU A 379 10.22 -3.62 -30.22
C LEU A 379 11.13 -4.54 -29.41
N TRP A 380 12.18 -5.10 -30.02
CA TRP A 380 13.10 -6.02 -29.35
C TRP A 380 13.90 -5.34 -28.24
N SER A 381 14.37 -4.13 -28.49
CA SER A 381 15.06 -3.31 -27.49
C SER A 381 14.14 -2.96 -26.31
N ALA A 382 12.90 -2.57 -26.60
CA ALA A 382 11.91 -2.26 -25.59
C ALA A 382 11.54 -3.51 -24.76
N ALA A 383 11.40 -4.67 -25.39
CA ALA A 383 11.15 -5.94 -24.70
C ALA A 383 12.29 -6.29 -23.72
N LEU A 384 13.55 -6.12 -24.12
CA LEU A 384 14.70 -6.37 -23.24
C LEU A 384 14.73 -5.44 -22.03
N VAL A 385 14.41 -4.15 -22.21
CA VAL A 385 14.26 -3.21 -21.10
C VAL A 385 13.16 -3.67 -20.16
N SER A 386 11.96 -3.96 -20.69
CA SER A 386 10.80 -4.35 -19.87
C SER A 386 11.03 -5.65 -19.11
N VAL A 387 11.64 -6.66 -19.74
CA VAL A 387 12.00 -7.93 -19.09
C VAL A 387 13.01 -7.69 -17.97
N THR A 388 14.02 -6.86 -18.19
CA THR A 388 15.01 -6.54 -17.15
C THR A 388 14.35 -5.83 -15.96
N ILE A 389 13.45 -4.89 -16.23
CA ILE A 389 12.69 -4.20 -15.17
C ILE A 389 11.78 -5.17 -14.42
N ALA A 390 11.09 -6.07 -15.13
CA ALA A 390 10.28 -7.11 -14.50
C ALA A 390 11.12 -8.00 -13.58
N MET A 391 12.35 -8.37 -14.00
CA MET A 391 13.28 -9.11 -13.14
C MET A 391 13.66 -8.33 -11.88
N ILE A 392 13.94 -7.03 -12.01
CA ILE A 392 14.24 -6.15 -10.86
C ILE A 392 13.06 -6.14 -9.88
N LEU A 393 11.83 -5.99 -10.38
CA LEU A 393 10.63 -5.97 -9.56
C LEU A 393 10.40 -7.29 -8.82
N VAL A 394 10.58 -8.42 -9.49
CA VAL A 394 10.48 -9.75 -8.84
C VAL A 394 11.60 -9.94 -7.81
N ASN A 395 12.82 -9.54 -8.11
CA ASN A 395 13.94 -9.63 -7.18
C ASN A 395 13.77 -8.70 -5.97
N MET A 396 13.00 -7.61 -6.12
CA MET A 396 12.63 -6.74 -5.01
C MET A 396 11.81 -7.49 -3.96
N PHE A 397 10.83 -8.32 -4.37
CA PHE A 397 10.09 -9.17 -3.42
C PHE A 397 11.02 -10.17 -2.71
N GLY A 398 12.03 -10.70 -3.39
CA GLY A 398 13.05 -11.54 -2.76
C GLY A 398 13.83 -10.81 -1.65
N VAL A 399 14.21 -9.55 -1.91
CA VAL A 399 14.88 -8.71 -0.90
C VAL A 399 13.92 -8.32 0.22
N MET A 400 12.64 -8.02 -0.07
CA MET A 400 11.62 -7.75 0.96
C MET A 400 11.50 -8.92 1.93
N TRP A 401 11.45 -10.15 1.43
CA TRP A 401 11.42 -11.33 2.26
C TRP A 401 12.69 -11.49 3.11
N LEU A 402 13.90 -11.31 2.52
CA LEU A 402 15.18 -11.42 3.22
C LEU A 402 15.35 -10.36 4.33
N TRP A 403 14.80 -9.18 4.16
CA TRP A 403 14.93 -8.07 5.10
C TRP A 403 13.69 -7.89 6.00
N ASN A 404 12.75 -8.83 5.97
CA ASN A 404 11.49 -8.77 6.70
C ASN A 404 10.74 -7.45 6.48
N ILE A 405 10.61 -7.05 5.22
CA ILE A 405 9.85 -5.88 4.83
C ILE A 405 8.48 -6.33 4.33
N SER A 406 7.43 -5.95 5.04
CA SER A 406 6.05 -6.29 4.66
C SER A 406 5.57 -5.50 3.44
N LEU A 407 4.67 -6.12 2.67
CA LEU A 407 4.00 -5.47 1.54
C LEU A 407 2.89 -4.55 2.05
N ASN A 408 3.04 -3.28 1.77
CA ASN A 408 2.07 -2.23 2.11
C ASN A 408 2.14 -1.09 1.08
N ALA A 409 1.27 -0.08 1.23
CA ALA A 409 1.23 1.05 0.31
C ALA A 409 2.56 1.82 0.20
N VAL A 410 3.34 1.87 1.28
CA VAL A 410 4.64 2.57 1.30
C VAL A 410 5.69 1.79 0.52
N SER A 411 5.81 0.47 0.76
CA SER A 411 6.78 -0.38 0.04
C SER A 411 6.45 -0.47 -1.46
N LEU A 412 5.17 -0.40 -1.84
CA LEU A 412 4.73 -0.43 -3.24
C LEU A 412 5.09 0.85 -4.02
N SER A 413 5.24 1.97 -3.34
CA SER A 413 5.53 3.28 -3.97
C SER A 413 6.93 3.39 -4.60
N CYS A 414 7.76 2.37 -4.53
CA CYS A 414 9.17 2.39 -4.91
C CYS A 414 9.42 1.86 -6.35
N GLY A 415 9.10 2.61 -7.40
CA GLY A 415 9.17 2.15 -8.79
C GLY A 415 10.18 2.85 -9.72
N ILE A 416 11.45 3.12 -9.31
CA ILE A 416 12.41 3.93 -10.09
C ILE A 416 13.56 3.07 -10.68
N SER A 417 13.23 2.03 -11.47
CA SER A 417 14.28 1.16 -12.07
C SER A 417 14.54 1.42 -13.56
N VAL A 418 13.70 2.22 -14.22
CA VAL A 418 13.73 2.43 -15.69
C VAL A 418 15.01 3.09 -16.15
N GLU A 419 15.53 4.05 -15.37
CA GLU A 419 16.72 4.84 -15.73
C GLU A 419 17.96 4.00 -15.95
N PHE A 420 18.19 2.99 -15.10
CA PHE A 420 19.39 2.15 -15.19
C PHE A 420 19.49 1.37 -16.50
N CYS A 421 18.36 0.94 -17.04
CA CYS A 421 18.29 0.06 -18.20
C CYS A 421 18.20 0.82 -19.53
N SER A 422 17.38 1.87 -19.58
CA SER A 422 17.05 2.57 -20.82
C SER A 422 18.26 3.25 -21.47
N HIS A 423 19.16 3.84 -20.68
CA HIS A 423 20.36 4.51 -21.17
C HIS A 423 21.36 3.53 -21.82
N ILE A 424 21.56 2.36 -21.21
CA ILE A 424 22.47 1.33 -21.74
C ILE A 424 21.93 0.75 -23.04
N VAL A 425 20.62 0.42 -23.09
CA VAL A 425 19.99 -0.13 -24.30
C VAL A 425 20.01 0.90 -25.44
N ARG A 426 19.74 2.17 -25.14
CA ARG A 426 19.83 3.23 -26.15
C ARG A 426 21.24 3.37 -26.70
N ALA A 427 22.26 3.37 -25.86
CA ALA A 427 23.66 3.43 -26.28
C ALA A 427 24.04 2.23 -27.15
N PHE A 428 23.61 1.03 -26.76
CA PHE A 428 23.77 -0.18 -27.56
C PHE A 428 23.09 -0.09 -28.93
N SER A 429 21.87 0.45 -29.00
CA SER A 429 21.10 0.59 -30.24
C SER A 429 21.69 1.62 -31.21
N ILE A 430 22.44 2.61 -30.70
CA ILE A 430 23.10 3.65 -31.52
C ILE A 430 24.46 3.19 -32.04
N SER A 431 25.14 2.29 -31.34
CA SER A 431 26.45 1.79 -31.71
C SER A 431 26.46 1.13 -33.09
N VAL A 432 27.47 1.49 -33.91
CA VAL A 432 27.66 1.00 -35.29
C VAL A 432 28.68 -0.15 -35.40
N LYS A 433 29.17 -0.65 -34.26
CA LYS A 433 30.12 -1.78 -34.23
C LYS A 433 29.48 -3.04 -34.81
N LYS A 434 30.26 -3.91 -35.43
CA LYS A 434 29.77 -5.11 -36.11
C LYS A 434 29.32 -6.21 -35.16
N ASN A 435 30.08 -6.38 -34.06
CA ASN A 435 29.84 -7.46 -33.10
C ASN A 435 28.94 -6.96 -31.91
N ARG A 436 28.03 -7.80 -31.45
CA ARG A 436 27.17 -7.50 -30.27
C ARG A 436 28.00 -7.27 -29.00
N VAL A 437 29.08 -8.02 -28.81
CA VAL A 437 30.00 -7.87 -27.66
C VAL A 437 30.66 -6.50 -27.67
N GLU A 438 31.22 -6.09 -28.82
CA GLU A 438 31.84 -4.77 -28.98
C GLU A 438 30.83 -3.62 -28.78
N ARG A 439 29.60 -3.80 -29.22
CA ARG A 439 28.50 -2.83 -28.99
C ARG A 439 28.15 -2.71 -27.52
N ALA A 440 28.07 -3.83 -26.80
CA ALA A 440 27.83 -3.86 -25.37
C ALA A 440 28.98 -3.21 -24.59
N GLU A 441 30.23 -3.46 -25.01
CA GLU A 441 31.43 -2.84 -24.44
C GLU A 441 31.43 -1.33 -24.63
N GLU A 442 31.14 -0.86 -25.84
CA GLU A 442 31.03 0.56 -26.17
C GLU A 442 29.92 1.25 -25.39
N ALA A 443 28.74 0.64 -25.34
CA ALA A 443 27.61 1.16 -24.59
C ALA A 443 27.90 1.27 -23.08
N LEU A 444 28.55 0.25 -22.51
CA LEU A 444 28.92 0.22 -21.10
C LEU A 444 30.07 1.21 -20.80
N ALA A 445 31.02 1.38 -21.69
CA ALA A 445 32.09 2.37 -21.52
C ALA A 445 31.56 3.80 -21.50
N HIS A 446 30.66 4.15 -22.43
CA HIS A 446 30.14 5.51 -22.55
C HIS A 446 29.05 5.84 -21.55
N MET A 447 28.09 4.94 -21.32
CA MET A 447 26.96 5.21 -20.42
C MET A 447 27.15 4.65 -19.02
N GLY A 448 27.96 3.61 -18.82
CA GLY A 448 28.16 2.99 -17.51
C GLY A 448 28.73 3.95 -16.47
N SER A 449 29.71 4.77 -16.84
CA SER A 449 30.28 5.78 -15.94
C SER A 449 29.26 6.85 -15.55
N SER A 450 28.44 7.30 -16.49
CA SER A 450 27.39 8.31 -16.25
C SER A 450 26.25 7.74 -15.41
N VAL A 451 25.80 6.51 -15.69
CA VAL A 451 24.79 5.80 -14.89
C VAL A 451 25.30 5.55 -13.47
N PHE A 452 26.54 5.12 -13.32
CA PHE A 452 27.12 4.88 -12.00
C PHE A 452 27.27 6.17 -11.18
N SER A 453 27.81 7.25 -11.75
CA SER A 453 27.98 8.50 -11.02
C SER A 453 26.68 9.26 -10.83
N GLY A 454 25.89 9.44 -11.88
CA GLY A 454 24.69 10.27 -11.86
C GLY A 454 23.49 9.61 -11.19
N ILE A 455 23.32 8.30 -11.34
CA ILE A 455 22.14 7.60 -10.81
C ILE A 455 22.48 6.88 -9.50
N THR A 456 23.66 6.23 -9.41
CA THR A 456 24.01 5.44 -8.23
C THR A 456 24.56 6.30 -7.10
N LEU A 457 25.64 7.04 -7.33
CA LEU A 457 26.30 7.80 -6.26
C LEU A 457 25.47 8.95 -5.71
N THR A 458 24.73 9.66 -6.57
CA THR A 458 23.87 10.77 -6.12
C THR A 458 22.71 10.26 -5.25
N LYS A 459 22.12 9.13 -5.61
CA LYS A 459 21.06 8.51 -4.81
C LYS A 459 21.57 7.99 -3.46
N PHE A 460 22.79 7.48 -3.38
CA PHE A 460 23.38 7.05 -2.10
C PHE A 460 23.47 8.20 -1.08
N GLY A 461 23.79 9.42 -1.51
CA GLY A 461 23.83 10.58 -0.62
C GLY A 461 22.47 10.83 0.06
N GLY A 462 21.37 10.78 -0.69
CA GLY A 462 20.02 10.90 -0.14
C GLY A 462 19.62 9.73 0.76
N ILE A 463 20.00 8.50 0.37
CA ILE A 463 19.68 7.27 1.11
C ILE A 463 20.36 7.26 2.49
N ILE A 464 21.61 7.73 2.61
CA ILE A 464 22.33 7.79 3.90
C ILE A 464 21.59 8.68 4.89
N ILE A 465 21.01 9.80 4.44
CA ILE A 465 20.22 10.69 5.31
C ILE A 465 18.98 9.97 5.87
N LEU A 466 18.31 9.14 5.06
CA LEU A 466 17.17 8.35 5.52
C LEU A 466 17.57 7.30 6.56
N ALA A 467 18.79 6.74 6.48
CA ALA A 467 19.31 5.80 7.48
C ALA A 467 19.47 6.42 8.87
N LEU A 468 19.69 7.73 8.94
CA LEU A 468 19.87 8.48 10.19
C LEU A 468 18.55 8.95 10.79
N SER A 469 17.41 8.68 10.15
CA SER A 469 16.09 9.04 10.67
C SER A 469 15.75 8.24 11.93
N LYS A 470 15.13 8.87 12.92
CA LYS A 470 14.60 8.19 14.12
C LYS A 470 13.30 7.44 13.87
N SER A 471 12.60 7.70 12.78
CA SER A 471 11.35 7.03 12.44
C SER A 471 11.62 5.67 11.79
N GLN A 472 11.05 4.61 12.37
CA GLN A 472 11.17 3.24 11.85
C GLN A 472 10.60 3.10 10.44
N ILE A 473 9.52 3.83 10.10
CA ILE A 473 8.99 3.85 8.72
C ILE A 473 10.06 4.31 7.73
N PHE A 474 10.78 5.38 8.04
CA PHE A 474 11.83 5.89 7.15
C PHE A 474 13.02 4.94 7.06
N GLN A 475 13.40 4.28 8.16
CA GLN A 475 14.49 3.32 8.14
C GLN A 475 14.13 2.03 7.39
N VAL A 476 12.97 1.43 7.66
CA VAL A 476 12.58 0.13 7.11
C VAL A 476 12.05 0.28 5.68
N PHE A 477 11.06 1.15 5.46
CA PHE A 477 10.36 1.21 4.17
C PHE A 477 11.01 2.17 3.18
N TYR A 478 11.61 3.27 3.62
CA TYR A 478 12.28 4.19 2.69
C TYR A 478 13.77 3.84 2.52
N PHE A 479 14.55 3.82 3.60
CA PHE A 479 15.98 3.57 3.48
C PHE A 479 16.30 2.20 2.88
N ARG A 480 15.79 1.11 3.47
CA ARG A 480 16.07 -0.25 2.98
C ARG A 480 15.54 -0.48 1.57
N MET A 481 14.31 -0.03 1.27
CA MET A 481 13.72 -0.20 -0.05
C MET A 481 14.45 0.61 -1.12
N TYR A 482 14.78 1.88 -0.88
CA TYR A 482 15.55 2.68 -1.84
C TYR A 482 16.96 2.11 -2.04
N LEU A 483 17.61 1.66 -0.98
CA LEU A 483 18.90 0.96 -1.09
C LEU A 483 18.78 -0.28 -1.97
N ALA A 484 17.77 -1.12 -1.75
CA ALA A 484 17.51 -2.30 -2.56
C ALA A 484 17.26 -1.96 -4.03
N ILE A 485 16.45 -0.94 -4.33
CA ILE A 485 16.16 -0.49 -5.70
C ILE A 485 17.43 -0.03 -6.39
N VAL A 486 18.26 0.77 -5.73
CA VAL A 486 19.51 1.28 -6.32
C VAL A 486 20.50 0.13 -6.55
N LEU A 487 20.65 -0.79 -5.60
CA LEU A 487 21.55 -1.95 -5.75
C LEU A 487 21.07 -2.91 -6.84
N LEU A 488 19.77 -3.26 -6.85
CA LEU A 488 19.19 -4.12 -7.88
C LEU A 488 19.19 -3.43 -9.24
N GLY A 489 18.82 -2.17 -9.31
CA GLY A 489 18.82 -1.39 -10.54
C GLY A 489 20.22 -1.26 -11.14
N ALA A 490 21.21 -0.90 -10.32
CA ALA A 490 22.60 -0.80 -10.76
C ALA A 490 23.17 -2.17 -11.18
N SER A 491 22.93 -3.23 -10.41
CA SER A 491 23.42 -4.57 -10.76
C SER A 491 22.79 -5.10 -12.05
N HIS A 492 21.48 -4.95 -12.22
CA HIS A 492 20.81 -5.37 -13.46
C HIS A 492 21.20 -4.48 -14.65
N GLY A 493 21.26 -3.16 -14.48
CA GLY A 493 21.58 -2.23 -15.55
C GLY A 493 23.04 -2.27 -15.98
N LEU A 494 23.99 -2.38 -15.04
CA LEU A 494 25.42 -2.31 -15.34
C LEU A 494 26.11 -3.67 -15.49
N ILE A 495 25.55 -4.75 -14.89
CA ILE A 495 26.15 -6.10 -14.96
C ILE A 495 25.32 -7.01 -15.89
N PHE A 496 24.06 -7.24 -15.56
CA PHE A 496 23.23 -8.22 -16.26
C PHE A 496 22.85 -7.78 -17.67
N LEU A 497 22.33 -6.58 -17.83
CA LEU A 497 21.81 -6.07 -19.10
C LEU A 497 22.88 -6.00 -20.22
N PRO A 498 24.12 -5.52 -20.01
CA PRO A 498 25.16 -5.56 -21.02
C PRO A 498 25.51 -7.00 -21.46
N VAL A 499 25.51 -7.95 -20.54
CA VAL A 499 25.72 -9.36 -20.83
C VAL A 499 24.56 -9.92 -21.64
N LEU A 500 23.32 -9.63 -21.26
CA LEU A 500 22.12 -10.03 -22.00
C LEU A 500 22.14 -9.48 -23.43
N LEU A 501 22.49 -8.18 -23.59
CA LEU A 501 22.62 -7.53 -24.90
C LEU A 501 23.72 -8.16 -25.75
N SER A 502 24.81 -8.65 -25.15
CA SER A 502 25.88 -9.34 -25.87
C SER A 502 25.45 -10.68 -26.48
N TYR A 503 24.44 -11.35 -25.89
CA TYR A 503 23.88 -12.61 -26.40
C TYR A 503 22.72 -12.37 -27.37
N ILE A 504 21.70 -11.63 -26.94
CA ILE A 504 20.42 -11.51 -27.63
C ILE A 504 20.08 -10.07 -28.07
N GLY A 505 21.01 -9.14 -27.96
CA GLY A 505 20.80 -7.75 -28.41
C GLY A 505 20.37 -7.65 -29.88
N PRO A 506 19.61 -6.60 -30.27
CA PRO A 506 19.15 -6.41 -31.65
C PRO A 506 20.29 -6.34 -32.64
N SER A 507 20.03 -6.65 -33.91
CA SER A 507 20.99 -6.51 -34.98
C SER A 507 21.34 -5.04 -35.27
N VAL A 508 22.48 -4.79 -35.87
CA VAL A 508 22.89 -3.41 -36.25
C VAL A 508 21.91 -2.82 -37.25
N ASN A 509 21.44 -1.62 -36.99
CA ASN A 509 20.57 -0.91 -37.90
C ASN A 509 21.37 -0.38 -39.11
N LYS A 510 21.15 -1.00 -40.29
CA LYS A 510 21.89 -0.69 -41.52
C LYS A 510 21.77 0.78 -41.93
N ALA A 511 20.62 1.42 -41.68
CA ALA A 511 20.44 2.84 -42.00
C ALA A 511 21.35 3.74 -41.13
N LYS A 512 21.51 3.40 -39.85
CA LYS A 512 22.41 4.14 -38.93
C LYS A 512 23.88 3.97 -39.34
N VAL A 513 24.28 2.77 -39.78
CA VAL A 513 25.62 2.51 -40.29
C VAL A 513 25.90 3.32 -41.57
N PHE A 514 24.91 3.36 -42.48
CA PHE A 514 25.01 4.13 -43.70
C PHE A 514 25.15 5.64 -43.43
N ALA A 515 24.33 6.18 -42.51
CA ALA A 515 24.40 7.59 -42.12
C ALA A 515 25.73 7.94 -41.43
N ALA A 516 26.26 7.04 -40.59
CA ALA A 516 27.57 7.23 -39.95
C ALA A 516 28.72 7.23 -40.99
N ASN A 517 28.67 6.32 -41.95
CA ASN A 517 29.66 6.29 -43.03
C ASN A 517 29.62 7.54 -43.94
N GLN A 518 28.40 8.06 -44.22
CA GLN A 518 28.25 9.31 -44.98
C GLN A 518 28.86 10.51 -44.22
N ARG A 519 28.65 10.60 -42.92
CA ARG A 519 29.27 11.67 -42.11
C ARG A 519 30.78 11.56 -42.09
N TYR A 520 31.34 10.35 -41.99
CA TYR A 520 32.77 10.13 -42.02
C TYR A 520 33.39 10.58 -43.36
N VAL A 521 32.79 10.18 -44.48
CA VAL A 521 33.20 10.60 -45.82
C VAL A 521 33.07 12.12 -46.03
N GLY A 522 31.99 12.73 -45.49
CA GLY A 522 31.82 14.19 -45.53
C GLY A 522 32.89 14.95 -44.77
N THR A 523 33.22 14.48 -43.55
CA THR A 523 34.28 15.10 -42.72
C THR A 523 35.67 14.93 -43.31
N GLU A 524 35.95 13.79 -43.95
CA GLU A 524 37.21 13.56 -44.65
C GLU A 524 37.35 14.43 -45.93
N ARG A 525 36.23 14.62 -46.63
CA ARG A 525 36.17 15.51 -47.79
C ARG A 525 36.34 16.99 -47.40
N GLU A 526 35.74 17.43 -46.29
CA GLU A 526 35.99 18.78 -45.76
C GLU A 526 37.45 18.99 -45.30
N ARG A 527 38.07 17.98 -44.67
CA ARG A 527 39.49 18.04 -44.31
C ARG A 527 40.40 18.14 -45.56
N LEU A 528 40.09 17.42 -46.62
CA LEU A 528 40.85 17.46 -47.88
C LEU A 528 40.64 18.74 -48.70
N LEU A 529 39.53 19.46 -48.48
CA LEU A 529 39.24 20.74 -49.10
C LEU A 529 39.84 21.95 -48.36
N ASN A 530 40.26 21.76 -47.10
CA ASN A 530 40.90 22.79 -46.27
C ASN A 530 42.44 22.64 -46.21
N TYR A 531 43.01 21.77 -47.02
CA TYR A 531 44.43 21.67 -47.36
C TYR A 531 44.60 22.14 -48.79
#